data_fe18dada01e9ede5d4f0f080884b8e1e
#
_entry.id   fe18dada01e9ede5d4f0f080884b8e1e
#
_cell.length_a   1.000
_cell.length_b   1.000
_cell.length_c   1.000
_cell.angle_alpha   90.00
_cell.angle_beta   90.00
_cell.angle_gamma   90.00
#
_symmetry.space_group_name_H-M   'P 1'
#
loop_
_entity.id
_entity.type
_entity.pdbx_description
1 polymer ?
#
loop_
_entity_poly.entity_id
_entity_poly.type
_entity_poly.pdbx_seq_one_letter_code
_entity_poly.pdbx_strand_id
1 'polypeptide(L)'
;AGGVNGMHVAKHGGKASTSPSGSGELLMSLGLPLLQVPSNEMVKSLFHCSCTFLFAPMFHRAMMPLAPIRASLGFPTLFNILGPLINPKSTCRGLYGVHSSGLGRIYAETLYMSGLEYFWVVCGEEGLDELSPAGPSYVWEVSTRGKIDHFTVTPADFGLPSHTLEEVRSGTPSQNAAMLAYMFLHPDKIEDAPLKEPLHVECDIAHVQLEPIPAGTNLKAIYDYSVLQAAALLYIAGHGQGDLKECTHIAQASIQDGRALAAWRRLHEFMHSVKSL
;
A
#
# COMPACT_ATOMS: atom_id res chain seq x y z
N ALA A 1 0.85 -4.57 -8.68
CA ALA A 1 2.08 -4.03 -9.28
C ALA A 1 3.17 -5.09 -9.47
N GLY A 2 3.15 -6.20 -8.72
CA GLY A 2 4.14 -7.26 -8.89
C GLY A 2 4.05 -7.93 -10.26
N GLY A 3 5.13 -7.88 -11.04
CA GLY A 3 5.23 -8.58 -12.32
C GLY A 3 5.21 -7.71 -13.56
N VAL A 4 5.25 -6.39 -13.43
CA VAL A 4 5.48 -5.51 -14.58
C VAL A 4 7.00 -5.44 -14.83
N ASN A 5 7.47 -6.00 -15.95
CA ASN A 5 8.82 -5.83 -16.48
C ASN A 5 9.98 -6.06 -15.47
N GLY A 6 9.89 -7.12 -14.68
CA GLY A 6 10.97 -7.47 -13.73
C GLY A 6 11.02 -6.64 -12.44
N MET A 7 10.03 -5.79 -12.17
CA MET A 7 9.92 -5.06 -10.92
C MET A 7 9.52 -5.98 -9.77
N HIS A 8 10.23 -5.86 -8.64
CA HIS A 8 9.90 -6.54 -7.39
C HIS A 8 9.40 -5.52 -6.37
N VAL A 9 8.25 -5.78 -5.75
CA VAL A 9 7.63 -4.87 -4.78
C VAL A 9 7.56 -5.50 -3.40
N ALA A 10 8.15 -4.84 -2.41
CA ALA A 10 8.05 -5.22 -1.01
C ALA A 10 7.30 -4.13 -0.23
N LYS A 11 6.12 -4.45 0.31
CA LYS A 11 5.43 -3.54 1.24
C LYS A 11 5.75 -3.96 2.67
N HIS A 12 6.32 -3.05 3.45
CA HIS A 12 6.44 -3.21 4.90
C HIS A 12 5.23 -2.60 5.58
N GLY A 13 4.62 -3.32 6.50
CA GLY A 13 3.44 -2.84 7.20
C GLY A 13 3.02 -3.75 8.35
N GLY A 14 2.10 -3.26 9.16
CA GLY A 14 1.61 -3.96 10.35
C GLY A 14 0.09 -3.99 10.46
N LYS A 15 -0.35 -4.09 11.70
CA LYS A 15 -1.74 -3.85 12.08
C LYS A 15 -2.00 -2.35 12.13
N ALA A 16 -3.27 -1.98 12.02
CA ALA A 16 -3.69 -0.60 12.21
C ALA A 16 -3.25 -0.07 13.58
N SER A 17 -2.85 1.19 13.64
CA SER A 17 -2.58 1.91 14.89
C SER A 17 -3.63 2.98 15.19
N THR A 18 -4.16 3.62 14.16
CA THR A 18 -5.13 4.72 14.27
C THR A 18 -6.35 4.54 13.38
N SER A 19 -6.24 3.78 12.28
CA SER A 19 -7.33 3.46 11.36
C SER A 19 -8.09 2.19 11.79
N PRO A 20 -9.32 1.96 11.29
CA PRO A 20 -10.09 0.74 11.54
C PRO A 20 -9.43 -0.55 11.00
N SER A 21 -8.57 -0.42 9.99
CA SER A 21 -7.94 -1.54 9.28
C SER A 21 -6.54 -1.21 8.84
N GLY A 22 -5.60 -2.10 9.11
CA GLY A 22 -4.24 -2.04 8.58
C GLY A 22 -4.06 -3.00 7.40
N SER A 23 -3.02 -2.75 6.59
CA SER A 23 -2.72 -3.60 5.42
C SER A 23 -2.52 -5.07 5.78
N GLY A 24 -1.89 -5.38 6.93
CA GLY A 24 -1.71 -6.76 7.37
C GLY A 24 -3.03 -7.46 7.70
N GLU A 25 -3.96 -6.74 8.33
CA GLU A 25 -5.28 -7.28 8.69
C GLU A 25 -6.16 -7.51 7.46
N LEU A 26 -6.12 -6.59 6.49
CA LEU A 26 -6.76 -6.76 5.19
C LEU A 26 -6.25 -8.02 4.48
N LEU A 27 -4.93 -8.19 4.40
CA LEU A 27 -4.31 -9.33 3.74
C LEU A 27 -4.60 -10.66 4.44
N MET A 28 -4.66 -10.66 5.78
CA MET A 28 -5.10 -11.84 6.55
C MET A 28 -6.59 -12.17 6.30
N SER A 29 -7.44 -11.16 6.14
CA SER A 29 -8.84 -11.36 5.75
C SER A 29 -8.97 -11.95 4.34
N LEU A 30 -8.00 -11.67 3.45
CA LEU A 30 -7.88 -12.34 2.14
C LEU A 30 -7.15 -13.69 2.22
N GLY A 31 -6.99 -14.26 3.40
CA GLY A 31 -6.47 -15.61 3.58
C GLY A 31 -4.94 -15.72 3.63
N LEU A 32 -4.15 -14.62 3.61
CA LEU A 32 -2.70 -14.76 3.76
C LEU A 32 -2.32 -15.15 5.19
N PRO A 33 -1.56 -16.25 5.39
CA PRO A 33 -1.18 -16.74 6.72
C PRO A 33 0.03 -15.97 7.31
N LEU A 34 -0.05 -14.64 7.38
CA LEU A 34 1.10 -13.77 7.73
C LEU A 34 1.74 -14.08 9.08
N LEU A 35 0.97 -14.59 10.05
CA LEU A 35 1.48 -14.96 11.38
C LEU A 35 2.17 -16.33 11.40
N GLN A 36 1.99 -17.13 10.35
CA GLN A 36 2.49 -18.51 10.27
C GLN A 36 3.71 -18.63 9.35
N VAL A 37 3.95 -17.63 8.50
CA VAL A 37 5.06 -17.64 7.54
C VAL A 37 6.30 -17.02 8.18
N PRO A 38 7.43 -17.73 8.22
CA PRO A 38 8.69 -17.20 8.72
C PRO A 38 9.17 -15.99 7.91
N SER A 39 9.84 -15.03 8.57
CA SER A 39 10.29 -13.79 7.92
C SER A 39 11.23 -14.00 6.72
N ASN A 40 12.09 -15.03 6.78
CA ASN A 40 12.95 -15.40 5.66
C ASN A 40 12.16 -15.92 4.45
N GLU A 41 11.06 -16.62 4.67
CA GLU A 41 10.18 -17.09 3.59
C GLU A 41 9.37 -15.92 2.98
N MET A 42 8.93 -14.96 3.81
CA MET A 42 8.34 -13.72 3.29
C MET A 42 9.32 -12.98 2.35
N VAL A 43 10.62 -12.94 2.67
CA VAL A 43 11.63 -12.36 1.78
C VAL A 43 11.78 -13.18 0.49
N LYS A 44 11.75 -14.51 0.58
CA LYS A 44 11.85 -15.38 -0.61
C LYS A 44 10.67 -15.20 -1.57
N SER A 45 9.46 -14.94 -1.06
CA SER A 45 8.29 -14.69 -1.90
C SER A 45 8.49 -13.52 -2.86
N LEU A 46 9.32 -12.53 -2.51
CA LEU A 46 9.67 -11.43 -3.40
C LEU A 46 10.27 -11.93 -4.73
N PHE A 47 11.13 -12.93 -4.68
CA PHE A 47 11.78 -13.48 -5.85
C PHE A 47 10.90 -14.45 -6.65
N HIS A 48 10.01 -15.18 -5.97
CA HIS A 48 9.12 -16.14 -6.62
C HIS A 48 7.84 -15.48 -7.17
N CYS A 49 7.32 -14.46 -6.49
CA CYS A 49 6.04 -13.85 -6.82
C CYS A 49 6.15 -12.43 -7.36
N SER A 50 7.36 -11.84 -7.37
CA SER A 50 7.63 -10.44 -7.70
C SER A 50 6.97 -9.43 -6.74
N CYS A 51 6.31 -9.89 -5.70
CA CYS A 51 5.76 -9.07 -4.63
C CYS A 51 5.80 -9.81 -3.29
N THR A 52 5.86 -9.05 -2.20
CA THR A 52 5.77 -9.61 -0.85
C THR A 52 5.18 -8.57 0.12
N PHE A 53 4.65 -9.09 1.22
CA PHE A 53 4.27 -8.27 2.36
C PHE A 53 5.16 -8.62 3.56
N LEU A 54 6.01 -7.67 3.94
CA LEU A 54 6.90 -7.81 5.10
C LEU A 54 6.12 -7.42 6.36
N PHE A 55 5.50 -8.40 6.98
CA PHE A 55 4.63 -8.17 8.14
C PHE A 55 5.44 -7.78 9.36
N ALA A 56 5.32 -6.52 9.78
CA ALA A 56 6.16 -5.92 10.82
C ALA A 56 6.31 -6.74 12.12
N PRO A 57 5.26 -7.39 12.67
CA PRO A 57 5.42 -8.24 13.85
C PRO A 57 6.37 -9.42 13.67
N MET A 58 6.52 -9.95 12.46
CA MET A 58 7.43 -11.07 12.18
C MET A 58 8.90 -10.64 12.06
N PHE A 59 9.13 -9.37 11.69
CA PHE A 59 10.49 -8.82 11.55
C PHE A 59 10.97 -8.10 12.81
N HIS A 60 10.07 -7.51 13.57
CA HIS A 60 10.36 -6.68 14.74
C HIS A 60 9.80 -7.30 16.02
N ARG A 61 10.17 -8.55 16.32
CA ARG A 61 9.66 -9.30 17.48
C ARG A 61 9.87 -8.59 18.80
N ALA A 62 10.96 -7.84 18.96
CA ALA A 62 11.24 -7.03 20.13
C ALA A 62 10.21 -5.93 20.40
N MET A 63 9.46 -5.51 19.37
CA MET A 63 8.41 -4.51 19.50
C MET A 63 7.08 -5.07 20.01
N MET A 64 6.85 -6.37 19.91
CA MET A 64 5.57 -7.00 20.29
C MET A 64 5.21 -6.79 21.77
N PRO A 65 6.13 -6.96 22.74
CA PRO A 65 5.83 -6.72 24.16
C PRO A 65 5.50 -5.24 24.46
N LEU A 66 5.94 -4.31 23.61
CA LEU A 66 5.70 -2.89 23.78
C LEU A 66 4.33 -2.44 23.27
N ALA A 67 3.63 -3.26 22.47
CA ALA A 67 2.37 -2.88 21.85
C ALA A 67 1.28 -2.51 22.88
N PRO A 68 1.05 -3.26 23.98
CA PRO A 68 0.09 -2.87 25.02
C PRO A 68 0.45 -1.56 25.72
N ILE A 69 1.77 -1.38 25.99
CA ILE A 69 2.27 -0.16 26.62
C ILE A 69 2.02 1.05 25.72
N ARG A 70 2.33 0.93 24.43
CA ARG A 70 2.07 1.99 23.45
C ARG A 70 0.59 2.37 23.37
N ALA A 71 -0.28 1.37 23.37
CA ALA A 71 -1.74 1.60 23.33
C ALA A 71 -2.24 2.33 24.60
N SER A 72 -1.62 2.09 25.77
CA SER A 72 -2.02 2.74 27.02
C SER A 72 -1.53 4.18 27.17
N LEU A 73 -0.52 4.60 26.39
CA LEU A 73 0.05 5.96 26.53
C LEU A 73 -0.90 7.06 26.02
N GLY A 74 -1.75 6.78 25.02
CA GLY A 74 -2.73 7.73 24.52
C GLY A 74 -2.15 8.97 23.79
N PHE A 75 -0.85 9.01 23.55
CA PHE A 75 -0.17 10.08 22.80
C PHE A 75 0.87 9.53 21.82
N PRO A 76 1.21 10.27 20.75
CA PRO A 76 2.23 9.86 19.79
C PRO A 76 3.61 9.73 20.43
N THR A 77 4.32 8.68 20.06
CA THR A 77 5.69 8.41 20.53
C THR A 77 6.64 8.26 19.34
N LEU A 78 7.93 8.15 19.58
CA LEU A 78 8.93 7.85 18.55
C LEU A 78 8.53 6.63 17.68
N PHE A 79 7.87 5.65 18.25
CA PHE A 79 7.41 4.46 17.51
C PHE A 79 6.35 4.77 16.43
N ASN A 80 5.68 5.91 16.49
CA ASN A 80 4.73 6.33 15.46
C ASN A 80 5.42 6.84 14.19
N ILE A 81 6.67 7.26 14.33
CA ILE A 81 7.49 7.79 13.23
C ILE A 81 8.57 6.82 12.74
N LEU A 82 8.85 5.73 13.46
CA LEU A 82 9.89 4.77 13.06
C LEU A 82 9.46 3.81 11.95
N GLY A 83 8.15 3.57 11.76
CA GLY A 83 7.65 2.54 10.84
C GLY A 83 8.29 2.58 9.45
N PRO A 84 8.26 3.71 8.74
CA PRO A 84 8.88 3.83 7.43
C PRO A 84 10.41 3.67 7.43
N LEU A 85 11.07 4.00 8.54
CA LEU A 85 12.54 4.00 8.66
C LEU A 85 13.14 2.62 8.96
N ILE A 86 12.34 1.68 9.46
CA ILE A 86 12.79 0.35 9.89
C ILE A 86 12.38 -0.77 8.93
N ASN A 87 12.13 -0.45 7.66
CA ASN A 87 11.85 -1.47 6.66
C ASN A 87 12.99 -2.49 6.61
N PRO A 88 12.73 -3.80 6.85
CA PRO A 88 13.77 -4.82 6.98
C PRO A 88 14.47 -5.15 5.67
N LYS A 89 13.97 -4.68 4.54
CA LYS A 89 14.56 -4.87 3.23
C LYS A 89 15.09 -3.55 2.70
N SER A 90 16.41 -3.48 2.52
CA SER A 90 17.02 -2.37 1.79
C SER A 90 16.53 -2.39 0.34
N THR A 91 15.78 -1.37 -0.02
CA THR A 91 15.30 -1.15 -1.39
C THR A 91 16.07 0.03 -1.97
N CYS A 92 16.43 -0.05 -3.25
CA CYS A 92 17.07 1.10 -3.92
C CYS A 92 16.08 2.24 -4.14
N ARG A 93 14.78 1.92 -4.22
CA ARG A 93 13.71 2.86 -4.57
C ARG A 93 12.50 2.66 -3.66
N GLY A 94 11.75 3.72 -3.36
CA GLY A 94 10.61 3.60 -2.46
C GLY A 94 9.68 4.80 -2.42
N LEU A 95 8.45 4.56 -1.91
CA LEU A 95 7.46 5.56 -1.58
C LEU A 95 7.20 5.47 -0.08
N TYR A 96 7.38 6.56 0.65
CA TYR A 96 7.30 6.64 2.10
C TYR A 96 6.35 7.74 2.53
N GLY A 97 5.39 7.43 3.38
CA GLY A 97 4.42 8.39 3.88
C GLY A 97 4.80 8.96 5.23
N VAL A 98 4.48 10.23 5.44
CA VAL A 98 4.57 10.92 6.73
C VAL A 98 3.28 11.69 7.00
N HIS A 99 2.84 11.72 8.26
CA HIS A 99 1.60 12.36 8.68
C HIS A 99 1.71 13.89 8.90
N SER A 100 2.88 14.44 8.65
CA SER A 100 3.12 15.90 8.80
C SER A 100 4.19 16.35 7.82
N SER A 101 3.92 17.45 7.13
CA SER A 101 4.87 18.06 6.19
C SER A 101 6.19 18.46 6.86
N GLY A 102 6.17 18.82 8.15
CA GLY A 102 7.38 19.12 8.92
C GLY A 102 8.35 17.95 9.07
N LEU A 103 7.88 16.71 8.87
CA LEU A 103 8.72 15.50 8.91
C LEU A 103 9.34 15.16 7.56
N GLY A 104 8.79 15.66 6.46
CA GLY A 104 9.14 15.20 5.12
C GLY A 104 10.64 15.31 4.82
N ARG A 105 11.24 16.48 5.05
CA ARG A 105 12.67 16.69 4.81
C ARG A 105 13.54 15.84 5.73
N ILE A 106 13.18 15.73 7.01
CA ILE A 106 13.93 14.93 8.00
C ILE A 106 13.95 13.46 7.59
N TYR A 107 12.79 12.94 7.12
CA TYR A 107 12.70 11.57 6.61
C TYR A 107 13.52 11.39 5.34
N ALA A 108 13.47 12.34 4.40
CA ALA A 108 14.24 12.28 3.17
C ALA A 108 15.75 12.20 3.45
N GLU A 109 16.25 13.03 4.34
CA GLU A 109 17.66 13.01 4.75
C GLU A 109 18.02 11.70 5.46
N THR A 110 17.17 11.22 6.38
CA THR A 110 17.41 9.99 7.15
C THR A 110 17.43 8.75 6.25
N LEU A 111 16.47 8.62 5.35
CA LEU A 111 16.38 7.50 4.41
C LEU A 111 17.57 7.49 3.44
N TYR A 112 18.00 8.65 2.95
CA TYR A 112 19.19 8.76 2.13
C TYR A 112 20.45 8.32 2.88
N MET A 113 20.63 8.79 4.11
CA MET A 113 21.73 8.35 4.98
C MET A 113 21.70 6.85 5.29
N SER A 114 20.53 6.22 5.22
CA SER A 114 20.35 4.77 5.37
C SER A 114 20.65 3.98 4.09
N GLY A 115 21.08 4.64 3.02
CA GLY A 115 21.53 4.02 1.78
C GLY A 115 20.48 3.84 0.69
N LEU A 116 19.31 4.49 0.81
CA LEU A 116 18.33 4.54 -0.28
C LEU A 116 18.82 5.51 -1.38
N GLU A 117 18.57 5.13 -2.64
CA GLU A 117 19.14 5.87 -3.77
C GLU A 117 18.15 6.83 -4.45
N TYR A 118 16.90 6.38 -4.64
CA TYR A 118 15.87 7.17 -5.30
C TYR A 118 14.50 6.87 -4.70
N PHE A 119 13.85 7.87 -4.13
CA PHE A 119 12.57 7.67 -3.45
C PHE A 119 11.80 8.98 -3.27
N TRP A 120 10.51 8.83 -3.00
CA TRP A 120 9.66 9.92 -2.55
C TRP A 120 9.29 9.75 -1.07
N VAL A 121 9.36 10.84 -0.33
CA VAL A 121 8.63 11.02 0.92
C VAL A 121 7.41 11.86 0.61
N VAL A 122 6.23 11.44 1.04
CA VAL A 122 4.96 12.10 0.69
C VAL A 122 4.12 12.42 1.92
N CYS A 123 3.34 13.50 1.82
CA CYS A 123 2.37 13.90 2.83
C CYS A 123 1.20 14.60 2.14
N GLY A 124 -0.01 14.07 2.23
CA GLY A 124 -1.20 14.81 1.84
C GLY A 124 -1.32 16.14 2.62
N GLU A 125 -1.85 17.19 1.99
CA GLU A 125 -1.97 18.50 2.63
C GLU A 125 -2.77 18.44 3.94
N GLU A 126 -3.74 17.55 4.03
CA GLU A 126 -4.57 17.26 5.20
C GLU A 126 -3.85 16.42 6.29
N GLY A 127 -2.58 16.05 6.09
CA GLY A 127 -1.80 15.23 7.02
C GLY A 127 -1.94 13.72 6.78
N LEU A 128 -2.39 13.31 5.59
CA LEU A 128 -2.42 11.91 5.18
C LEU A 128 -0.99 11.42 4.87
N ASP A 129 -0.61 10.28 5.42
CA ASP A 129 0.69 9.63 5.19
C ASP A 129 0.75 8.81 3.88
N GLU A 130 0.05 9.29 2.86
CA GLU A 130 -0.02 8.79 1.48
C GLU A 130 -0.22 9.98 0.52
N LEU A 131 -0.23 9.73 -0.79
CA LEU A 131 -0.69 10.74 -1.74
C LEU A 131 -2.19 10.96 -1.56
N SER A 132 -2.61 12.21 -1.41
CA SER A 132 -4.01 12.55 -1.21
C SER A 132 -4.86 12.28 -2.46
N PRO A 133 -5.99 11.59 -2.32
CA PRO A 133 -6.98 11.51 -3.40
C PRO A 133 -7.79 12.80 -3.54
N ALA A 134 -7.77 13.67 -2.52
CA ALA A 134 -8.64 14.84 -2.45
C ALA A 134 -8.00 16.11 -3.01
N GLY A 135 -6.67 16.19 -3.00
CA GLY A 135 -6.01 17.42 -3.39
C GLY A 135 -4.47 17.32 -3.41
N PRO A 136 -3.79 18.41 -3.09
CA PRO A 136 -2.33 18.45 -3.15
C PRO A 136 -1.67 17.51 -2.15
N SER A 137 -0.54 16.95 -2.55
CA SER A 137 0.38 16.22 -1.69
C SER A 137 1.77 16.82 -1.82
N TYR A 138 2.41 17.06 -0.70
CA TYR A 138 3.82 17.44 -0.66
C TYR A 138 4.70 16.25 -0.98
N VAL A 139 5.72 16.46 -1.80
CA VAL A 139 6.68 15.45 -2.21
C VAL A 139 8.10 15.95 -1.94
N TRP A 140 8.89 15.16 -1.26
CA TRP A 140 10.33 15.29 -1.16
C TRP A 140 10.95 14.15 -1.97
N GLU A 141 11.35 14.47 -3.20
CA GLU A 141 12.03 13.52 -4.07
C GLU A 141 13.53 13.55 -3.78
N VAL A 142 14.07 12.37 -3.49
CA VAL A 142 15.51 12.19 -3.30
C VAL A 142 16.10 11.47 -4.50
N SER A 143 17.06 12.11 -5.16
CA SER A 143 17.80 11.54 -6.29
C SER A 143 19.00 10.71 -5.81
N THR A 144 19.55 9.88 -6.71
CA THR A 144 20.74 9.04 -6.46
C THR A 144 21.97 9.81 -6.00
N ARG A 145 22.01 11.15 -6.19
CA ARG A 145 23.09 12.04 -5.72
C ARG A 145 22.77 12.74 -4.40
N GLY A 146 21.67 12.34 -3.73
CA GLY A 146 21.23 12.94 -2.48
C GLY A 146 20.62 14.35 -2.61
N LYS A 147 20.36 14.82 -3.83
CA LYS A 147 19.61 16.05 -4.03
C LYS A 147 18.16 15.82 -3.60
N ILE A 148 17.65 16.72 -2.78
CA ILE A 148 16.25 16.71 -2.33
C ILE A 148 15.52 17.83 -3.08
N ASP A 149 14.61 17.46 -3.97
CA ASP A 149 13.68 18.38 -4.60
C ASP A 149 12.35 18.35 -3.84
N HIS A 150 11.72 19.50 -3.65
CA HIS A 150 10.43 19.63 -2.97
C HIS A 150 9.43 20.28 -3.91
N PHE A 151 8.31 19.59 -4.13
CA PHE A 151 7.21 20.04 -4.99
C PHE A 151 5.87 19.45 -4.50
N THR A 152 4.78 19.78 -5.16
CA THR A 152 3.46 19.21 -4.92
C THR A 152 2.97 18.46 -6.14
N VAL A 153 2.16 17.43 -5.90
CA VAL A 153 1.39 16.73 -6.92
C VAL A 153 -0.06 16.61 -6.49
N THR A 154 -0.94 16.48 -7.47
CA THR A 154 -2.38 16.28 -7.30
C THR A 154 -2.85 15.06 -8.09
N PRO A 155 -4.03 14.49 -7.85
CA PRO A 155 -4.58 13.43 -8.70
C PRO A 155 -4.62 13.81 -10.19
N ALA A 156 -4.84 15.07 -10.52
CA ALA A 156 -4.87 15.56 -11.91
C ALA A 156 -3.53 15.42 -12.64
N ASP A 157 -2.40 15.50 -11.93
CA ASP A 157 -1.06 15.28 -12.51
C ASP A 157 -0.89 13.83 -12.96
N PHE A 158 -1.61 12.91 -12.34
CA PHE A 158 -1.71 11.49 -12.70
C PHE A 158 -2.83 11.20 -13.71
N GLY A 159 -3.60 12.23 -14.13
CA GLY A 159 -4.76 12.05 -15.00
C GLY A 159 -5.97 11.40 -14.32
N LEU A 160 -6.02 11.45 -12.99
CA LEU A 160 -7.11 10.91 -12.17
C LEU A 160 -8.03 12.04 -11.64
N PRO A 161 -9.32 11.76 -11.43
CA PRO A 161 -10.20 12.69 -10.73
C PRO A 161 -9.82 12.80 -9.26
N SER A 162 -10.20 13.90 -8.63
CA SER A 162 -10.13 14.03 -7.17
C SER A 162 -11.35 13.41 -6.52
N HIS A 163 -11.14 12.76 -5.38
CA HIS A 163 -12.16 12.15 -4.54
C HIS A 163 -12.01 12.64 -3.11
N THR A 164 -13.10 12.80 -2.39
CA THR A 164 -13.05 13.19 -0.97
C THR A 164 -12.47 12.09 -0.10
N LEU A 165 -11.91 12.44 1.06
CA LEU A 165 -11.42 11.45 2.03
C LEU A 165 -12.55 10.54 2.54
N GLU A 166 -13.79 11.04 2.58
CA GLU A 166 -14.94 10.22 2.98
C GLU A 166 -15.27 9.13 1.95
N GLU A 167 -15.11 9.40 0.65
CA GLU A 167 -15.34 8.42 -0.42
C GLU A 167 -14.32 7.27 -0.40
N VAL A 168 -13.10 7.51 0.12
CA VAL A 168 -12.05 6.50 0.22
C VAL A 168 -11.88 5.94 1.63
N ARG A 169 -12.83 6.23 2.52
CA ARG A 169 -12.76 5.82 3.92
C ARG A 169 -12.68 4.30 4.08
N SER A 170 -11.75 3.87 4.91
CA SER A 170 -11.58 2.46 5.26
C SER A 170 -12.77 1.89 6.05
N GLY A 171 -13.22 0.71 5.66
CA GLY A 171 -14.12 -0.15 6.44
C GLY A 171 -13.36 -1.06 7.40
N THR A 172 -14.02 -2.15 7.83
CA THR A 172 -13.37 -3.25 8.56
C THR A 172 -12.30 -3.92 7.68
N PRO A 173 -11.35 -4.68 8.24
CA PRO A 173 -10.39 -5.44 7.44
C PRO A 173 -11.05 -6.35 6.42
N SER A 174 -12.17 -6.99 6.77
CA SER A 174 -12.92 -7.87 5.90
C SER A 174 -13.65 -7.12 4.77
N GLN A 175 -14.23 -5.95 5.06
CA GLN A 175 -14.84 -5.09 4.04
C GLN A 175 -13.80 -4.55 3.05
N ASN A 176 -12.64 -4.10 3.54
CA ASN A 176 -11.54 -3.64 2.68
C ASN A 176 -10.99 -4.79 1.82
N ALA A 177 -10.93 -6.00 2.39
CA ALA A 177 -10.57 -7.21 1.64
C ALA A 177 -11.59 -7.51 0.53
N ALA A 178 -12.89 -7.35 0.81
CA ALA A 178 -13.94 -7.52 -0.18
C ALA A 178 -13.84 -6.49 -1.31
N MET A 179 -13.57 -5.22 -1.00
CA MET A 179 -13.35 -4.16 -2.01
C MET A 179 -12.17 -4.51 -2.92
N LEU A 180 -11.03 -4.90 -2.34
CA LEU A 180 -9.85 -5.29 -3.11
C LEU A 180 -10.10 -6.52 -3.98
N ALA A 181 -10.76 -7.55 -3.43
CA ALA A 181 -11.14 -8.75 -4.19
C ALA A 181 -12.07 -8.40 -5.36
N TYR A 182 -13.08 -7.55 -5.12
CA TYR A 182 -14.00 -7.12 -6.19
C TYR A 182 -13.28 -6.38 -7.30
N MET A 183 -12.38 -5.45 -6.97
CA MET A 183 -11.61 -4.70 -7.97
C MET A 183 -10.73 -5.61 -8.83
N PHE A 184 -10.21 -6.71 -8.28
CA PHE A 184 -9.40 -7.67 -9.04
C PHE A 184 -10.24 -8.64 -9.87
N LEU A 185 -11.40 -9.04 -9.37
CA LEU A 185 -12.26 -10.03 -10.04
C LEU A 185 -13.18 -9.39 -11.08
N HIS A 186 -13.54 -8.13 -10.90
CA HIS A 186 -14.53 -7.43 -11.73
C HIS A 186 -14.08 -6.02 -12.10
N PRO A 187 -12.89 -5.84 -12.70
CA PRO A 187 -12.36 -4.50 -13.00
C PRO A 187 -13.22 -3.73 -14.01
N ASP A 188 -13.96 -4.42 -14.85
CA ASP A 188 -14.91 -3.89 -15.84
C ASP A 188 -16.26 -3.45 -15.26
N LYS A 189 -16.55 -3.78 -13.99
CA LYS A 189 -17.79 -3.45 -13.28
C LYS A 189 -17.65 -2.33 -12.25
N ILE A 190 -16.52 -1.64 -12.24
CA ILE A 190 -16.29 -0.52 -11.34
C ILE A 190 -16.95 0.71 -11.88
N GLU A 191 -18.12 1.07 -11.33
CA GLU A 191 -18.91 2.24 -11.73
C GLU A 191 -18.56 3.44 -10.86
N ASP A 192 -18.63 4.64 -11.46
CA ASP A 192 -18.43 5.92 -10.75
C ASP A 192 -19.75 6.36 -10.08
N ALA A 193 -20.21 5.52 -9.18
CA ALA A 193 -21.39 5.80 -8.36
C ALA A 193 -21.32 5.01 -7.05
N PRO A 194 -21.83 5.57 -5.93
CA PRO A 194 -21.97 4.82 -4.70
C PRO A 194 -22.88 3.62 -4.84
N LEU A 195 -22.52 2.50 -4.19
CA LEU A 195 -23.34 1.31 -4.15
C LEU A 195 -24.71 1.61 -3.53
N LYS A 196 -25.78 1.19 -4.18
CA LYS A 196 -27.15 1.38 -3.67
C LYS A 196 -27.49 0.41 -2.55
N GLU A 197 -26.91 -0.78 -2.59
CA GLU A 197 -27.12 -1.86 -1.62
C GLU A 197 -25.78 -2.50 -1.24
N PRO A 198 -25.69 -3.21 -0.09
CA PRO A 198 -24.49 -3.96 0.25
C PRO A 198 -24.15 -4.99 -0.82
N LEU A 199 -22.86 -5.07 -1.19
CA LEU A 199 -22.38 -5.97 -2.23
C LEU A 199 -21.63 -7.16 -1.60
N HIS A 200 -22.15 -8.37 -1.82
CA HIS A 200 -21.48 -9.60 -1.44
C HIS A 200 -20.49 -10.01 -2.52
N VAL A 201 -19.26 -10.29 -2.12
CA VAL A 201 -18.18 -10.71 -3.02
C VAL A 201 -17.87 -12.18 -2.77
N GLU A 202 -18.11 -13.02 -3.78
CA GLU A 202 -17.63 -14.40 -3.77
C GLU A 202 -16.13 -14.39 -4.06
N CYS A 203 -15.33 -14.62 -3.02
CA CYS A 203 -13.88 -14.63 -3.12
C CYS A 203 -13.38 -16.05 -3.32
N ASP A 204 -13.25 -16.47 -4.57
CA ASP A 204 -12.68 -17.77 -4.96
C ASP A 204 -11.14 -17.81 -4.80
N ILE A 205 -10.53 -16.65 -4.56
CA ILE A 205 -9.07 -16.49 -4.49
C ILE A 205 -8.49 -17.21 -3.27
N ALA A 206 -9.22 -17.26 -2.17
CA ALA A 206 -8.74 -17.78 -0.89
C ALA A 206 -9.77 -18.69 -0.16
N HIS A 207 -10.92 -18.95 -0.76
CA HIS A 207 -12.05 -19.66 -0.12
C HIS A 207 -12.44 -19.07 1.24
N VAL A 208 -12.33 -17.75 1.39
CA VAL A 208 -12.67 -17.01 2.61
C VAL A 208 -14.05 -16.37 2.46
N GLN A 209 -14.77 -16.33 3.56
CA GLN A 209 -16.03 -15.57 3.63
C GLN A 209 -15.70 -14.14 4.08
N LEU A 210 -16.06 -13.17 3.23
CA LEU A 210 -15.86 -11.75 3.48
C LEU A 210 -17.15 -11.07 3.90
N GLU A 211 -17.03 -10.03 4.72
CA GLU A 211 -18.16 -9.13 4.97
C GLU A 211 -18.56 -8.42 3.68
N PRO A 212 -19.86 -8.13 3.50
CA PRO A 212 -20.30 -7.38 2.33
C PRO A 212 -19.71 -5.98 2.31
N ILE A 213 -19.44 -5.46 1.12
CA ILE A 213 -19.07 -4.05 0.91
C ILE A 213 -20.32 -3.22 1.26
N PRO A 214 -20.22 -2.21 2.15
CA PRO A 214 -21.38 -1.45 2.58
C PRO A 214 -22.05 -0.67 1.43
N ALA A 215 -23.36 -0.48 1.51
CA ALA A 215 -24.05 0.50 0.69
C ALA A 215 -23.45 1.89 0.91
N GLY A 216 -23.46 2.73 -0.11
CA GLY A 216 -22.85 4.06 -0.08
C GLY A 216 -21.35 4.07 -0.43
N THR A 217 -20.68 2.91 -0.54
CA THR A 217 -19.28 2.85 -0.94
C THR A 217 -19.11 3.24 -2.41
N ASN A 218 -18.22 4.18 -2.69
CA ASN A 218 -17.78 4.51 -4.05
C ASN A 218 -16.54 3.69 -4.41
N LEU A 219 -16.76 2.57 -5.10
CA LEU A 219 -15.66 1.66 -5.51
C LEU A 219 -14.70 2.33 -6.50
N LYS A 220 -15.18 3.27 -7.32
CA LYS A 220 -14.33 3.99 -8.28
C LYS A 220 -13.35 4.90 -7.57
N ALA A 221 -13.80 5.60 -6.51
CA ALA A 221 -12.91 6.43 -5.69
C ALA A 221 -11.78 5.61 -5.05
N ILE A 222 -12.11 4.43 -4.50
CA ILE A 222 -11.13 3.52 -3.88
C ILE A 222 -10.19 2.94 -4.94
N TYR A 223 -10.70 2.61 -6.12
CA TYR A 223 -9.90 2.16 -7.25
C TYR A 223 -8.92 3.23 -7.69
N ASP A 224 -9.39 4.46 -7.95
CA ASP A 224 -8.54 5.57 -8.40
C ASP A 224 -7.48 5.92 -7.34
N TYR A 225 -7.83 5.89 -6.07
CA TYR A 225 -6.89 6.09 -4.98
C TYR A 225 -5.81 5.00 -4.95
N SER A 226 -6.19 3.74 -5.15
CA SER A 226 -5.23 2.62 -5.23
C SER A 226 -4.31 2.74 -6.46
N VAL A 227 -4.87 3.16 -7.59
CA VAL A 227 -4.12 3.41 -8.84
C VAL A 227 -3.14 4.57 -8.67
N LEU A 228 -3.54 5.66 -7.98
CA LEU A 228 -2.69 6.81 -7.67
C LEU A 228 -1.40 6.39 -6.95
N GLN A 229 -1.53 5.61 -5.87
CA GLN A 229 -0.36 5.11 -5.13
C GLN A 229 0.50 4.17 -5.97
N ALA A 230 -0.13 3.30 -6.78
CA ALA A 230 0.58 2.38 -7.66
C ALA A 230 1.33 3.11 -8.79
N ALA A 231 0.74 4.14 -9.37
CA ALA A 231 1.35 4.97 -10.41
C ALA A 231 2.59 5.72 -9.89
N ALA A 232 2.50 6.31 -8.70
CA ALA A 232 3.66 6.94 -8.06
C ALA A 232 4.81 5.95 -7.83
N LEU A 233 4.49 4.74 -7.36
CA LEU A 233 5.50 3.70 -7.17
C LEU A 233 6.12 3.24 -8.49
N LEU A 234 5.34 3.14 -9.56
CA LEU A 234 5.83 2.84 -10.91
C LEU A 234 6.75 3.93 -11.43
N TYR A 235 6.39 5.21 -11.24
CA TYR A 235 7.23 6.35 -11.60
C TYR A 235 8.59 6.28 -10.87
N ILE A 236 8.58 6.10 -9.56
CA ILE A 236 9.79 5.94 -8.73
C ILE A 236 10.62 4.75 -9.20
N ALA A 237 9.98 3.66 -9.64
CA ALA A 237 10.65 2.49 -10.19
C ALA A 237 11.28 2.72 -11.58
N GLY A 238 11.00 3.86 -12.22
CA GLY A 238 11.53 4.25 -13.53
C GLY A 238 10.68 3.80 -14.71
N HIS A 239 9.42 3.46 -14.48
CA HIS A 239 8.44 3.22 -15.54
C HIS A 239 7.84 4.52 -16.06
N GLY A 240 7.04 4.43 -17.16
CA GLY A 240 6.33 5.56 -17.72
C GLY A 240 7.22 6.66 -18.34
N GLN A 241 8.53 6.41 -18.49
CA GLN A 241 9.49 7.34 -19.11
C GLN A 241 9.47 8.76 -18.48
N GLY A 242 9.13 8.86 -17.19
CA GLY A 242 9.01 10.14 -16.49
C GLY A 242 7.64 10.80 -16.59
N ASP A 243 6.63 10.10 -17.11
CA ASP A 243 5.25 10.57 -17.21
C ASP A 243 4.36 9.85 -16.18
N LEU A 244 3.76 10.63 -15.26
CA LEU A 244 2.86 10.14 -14.22
C LEU A 244 1.57 9.54 -14.80
N LYS A 245 1.05 10.11 -15.89
CA LYS A 245 -0.17 9.62 -16.55
C LYS A 245 0.07 8.27 -17.23
N GLU A 246 1.25 8.10 -17.84
CA GLU A 246 1.64 6.81 -18.39
C GLU A 246 1.78 5.74 -17.28
N CYS A 247 2.33 6.11 -16.13
CA CYS A 247 2.35 5.22 -14.96
C CYS A 247 0.95 4.84 -14.49
N THR A 248 -0.02 5.77 -14.56
CA THR A 248 -1.42 5.51 -14.26
C THR A 248 -2.01 4.49 -15.24
N HIS A 249 -1.79 4.64 -16.54
CA HIS A 249 -2.23 3.69 -17.55
C HIS A 249 -1.63 2.29 -17.31
N ILE A 250 -0.34 2.20 -16.97
CA ILE A 250 0.31 0.93 -16.63
C ILE A 250 -0.33 0.27 -15.41
N ALA A 251 -0.63 1.06 -14.35
CA ALA A 251 -1.29 0.57 -13.15
C ALA A 251 -2.69 0.06 -13.44
N GLN A 252 -3.50 0.83 -14.16
CA GLN A 252 -4.85 0.46 -14.57
C GLN A 252 -4.85 -0.81 -15.43
N ALA A 253 -3.99 -0.87 -16.45
CA ALA A 253 -3.85 -2.04 -17.32
C ALA A 253 -3.49 -3.30 -16.53
N SER A 254 -2.66 -3.20 -15.48
CA SER A 254 -2.28 -4.35 -14.66
C SER A 254 -3.45 -4.97 -13.89
N ILE A 255 -4.45 -4.18 -13.57
CA ILE A 255 -5.69 -4.65 -12.93
C ILE A 255 -6.63 -5.21 -14.00
N GLN A 256 -6.85 -4.46 -15.09
CA GLN A 256 -7.80 -4.79 -16.15
C GLN A 256 -7.45 -6.08 -16.90
N ASP A 257 -6.18 -6.33 -17.16
CA ASP A 257 -5.70 -7.54 -17.86
C ASP A 257 -5.43 -8.74 -16.92
N GLY A 258 -5.72 -8.58 -15.61
CA GLY A 258 -5.62 -9.64 -14.62
C GLY A 258 -4.20 -9.93 -14.10
N ARG A 259 -3.16 -9.16 -14.49
CA ARG A 259 -1.79 -9.34 -13.99
C ARG A 259 -1.68 -9.11 -12.49
N ALA A 260 -2.42 -8.13 -11.95
CA ALA A 260 -2.46 -7.87 -10.51
C ALA A 260 -3.07 -9.06 -9.74
N LEU A 261 -4.18 -9.62 -10.22
CA LEU A 261 -4.81 -10.81 -9.67
C LEU A 261 -3.88 -12.03 -9.75
N ALA A 262 -3.21 -12.23 -10.88
CA ALA A 262 -2.26 -13.33 -11.04
C ALA A 262 -1.06 -13.21 -10.08
N ALA A 263 -0.56 -12.00 -9.83
CA ALA A 263 0.50 -11.76 -8.85
C ALA A 263 0.02 -12.08 -7.42
N TRP A 264 -1.22 -11.68 -7.09
CA TRP A 264 -1.85 -12.03 -5.82
C TRP A 264 -1.96 -13.55 -5.62
N ARG A 265 -2.50 -14.27 -6.62
CA ARG A 265 -2.65 -15.74 -6.56
C ARG A 265 -1.31 -16.44 -6.32
N ARG A 266 -0.25 -16.05 -7.04
CA ARG A 266 1.10 -16.59 -6.82
C ARG A 266 1.60 -16.35 -5.40
N LEU A 267 1.40 -15.15 -4.86
CA LEU A 267 1.78 -14.84 -3.48
C LEU A 267 0.99 -15.68 -2.47
N HIS A 268 -0.31 -15.83 -2.67
CA HIS A 268 -1.18 -16.64 -1.82
C HIS A 268 -0.74 -18.11 -1.83
N GLU A 269 -0.57 -18.70 -3.01
CA GLU A 269 -0.11 -20.08 -3.18
C GLU A 269 1.26 -20.32 -2.53
N PHE A 270 2.21 -19.40 -2.76
CA PHE A 270 3.53 -19.49 -2.16
C PHE A 270 3.46 -19.47 -0.63
N MET A 271 2.75 -18.50 -0.06
CA MET A 271 2.63 -18.36 1.39
C MET A 271 1.97 -19.58 2.06
N HIS A 272 1.01 -20.22 1.38
CA HIS A 272 0.38 -21.46 1.85
C HIS A 272 1.22 -22.71 1.66
N SER A 273 2.15 -22.71 0.68
CA SER A 273 3.07 -23.84 0.47
C SER A 273 4.19 -23.91 1.50
N VAL A 274 4.46 -22.81 2.19
CA VAL A 274 5.46 -22.74 3.25
C VAL A 274 4.95 -23.47 4.48
N LYS A 275 5.70 -24.48 4.94
CA LYS A 275 5.39 -25.16 6.20
C LYS A 275 5.60 -24.19 7.36
N SER A 276 4.56 -24.03 8.19
CA SER A 276 4.67 -23.35 9.48
C SER A 276 5.76 -24.00 10.34
N LEU A 277 6.52 -23.18 11.02
CA LEU A 277 7.51 -23.63 12.03
C LEU A 277 6.81 -24.22 13.24
#